data_8e674b81e1a7fa87062409a928cb3bd1
#
_entry.id   8e674b81e1a7fa87062409a928cb3bd1
#
_cell.length_a   1.000
_cell.length_b   1.000
_cell.length_c   1.000
_cell.angle_alpha   90.00
_cell.angle_beta   90.00
_cell.angle_gamma   90.00
#
_symmetry.space_group_name_H-M   'P 1'
#
loop_
_entity.id
_entity.type
_entity.pdbx_description
1 polymer ?
#
loop_
_entity_poly.entity_id
_entity_poly.type
_entity_poly.pdbx_seq_one_letter_code
_entity_poly.pdbx_strand_id
1 'polypeptide(L)'
;AEASKDRIRVELLNYKRLLPGTKILCNIQAIHPLALVVSMCDQMLGHIPVTSVSEKLTERLQNALDQDDEDDEEEDEEDEDEEDGPPELPDIFSVGQWVRASVESVTSIGSKRQWGMGREGGEYERESQRVQLTMEPRIVNEGIRADDLSEGYLLSATVQSREDYGYSLDLGVSDDVHGFIPTKEILRVGAVLLVQV
;
A
#
# COMPACT_ATOMS: atom_id res chain seq x y z
N ALA A 1 -47.01 1.58 -24.52
CA ALA A 1 -45.60 1.15 -24.45
C ALA A 1 -44.92 1.91 -23.31
N GLU A 2 -44.88 1.31 -22.12
CA GLU A 2 -44.16 1.86 -20.98
C GLU A 2 -42.68 1.60 -21.20
N ALA A 3 -41.90 2.69 -21.34
CA ALA A 3 -40.47 2.63 -21.32
C ALA A 3 -40.05 2.18 -19.91
N SER A 4 -39.54 0.96 -19.82
CA SER A 4 -38.82 0.46 -18.64
C SER A 4 -37.69 1.46 -18.34
N LYS A 5 -37.89 2.26 -17.30
CA LYS A 5 -36.78 3.02 -16.69
C LYS A 5 -35.83 2.00 -16.10
N ASP A 6 -34.80 1.62 -16.87
CA ASP A 6 -33.66 0.92 -16.32
C ASP A 6 -33.07 1.79 -15.20
N ARG A 7 -33.45 1.45 -13.98
CA ARG A 7 -32.86 2.04 -12.80
C ARG A 7 -31.39 1.59 -12.80
N ILE A 8 -30.49 2.54 -13.06
CA ILE A 8 -29.05 2.32 -12.88
C ILE A 8 -28.88 1.88 -11.42
N ARG A 9 -28.62 0.60 -11.24
CA ARG A 9 -28.39 0.03 -9.92
C ARG A 9 -26.93 0.30 -9.59
N VAL A 10 -26.67 1.34 -8.80
CA VAL A 10 -25.34 1.57 -8.24
C VAL A 10 -25.13 0.48 -7.20
N GLU A 11 -24.25 -0.46 -7.51
CA GLU A 11 -23.85 -1.47 -6.54
C GLU A 11 -22.83 -0.87 -5.59
N LEU A 12 -23.22 -0.71 -4.33
CA LEU A 12 -22.32 -0.27 -3.27
C LEU A 12 -21.33 -1.40 -2.95
N LEU A 13 -20.04 -1.05 -2.89
CA LEU A 13 -19.02 -1.95 -2.41
C LEU A 13 -19.20 -2.15 -0.89
N ASN A 14 -19.12 -3.38 -0.43
CA ASN A 14 -19.15 -3.69 1.00
C ASN A 14 -18.15 -4.79 1.31
N TYR A 15 -17.83 -4.98 2.59
CA TYR A 15 -16.85 -5.97 3.03
C TYR A 15 -17.09 -7.40 2.53
N LYS A 16 -18.36 -7.80 2.34
CA LYS A 16 -18.72 -9.14 1.84
C LYS A 16 -18.43 -9.33 0.35
N ARG A 17 -18.26 -8.23 -0.39
CA ARG A 17 -17.99 -8.23 -1.83
C ARG A 17 -16.53 -7.93 -2.14
N LEU A 18 -15.74 -7.59 -1.11
CA LEU A 18 -14.29 -7.45 -1.23
C LEU A 18 -13.66 -8.84 -1.29
N LEU A 19 -13.21 -9.19 -2.48
CA LEU A 19 -12.48 -10.45 -2.69
C LEU A 19 -10.98 -10.19 -2.72
N PRO A 20 -10.14 -11.13 -2.27
CA PRO A 20 -8.70 -11.07 -2.50
C PRO A 20 -8.38 -10.85 -3.97
N GLY A 21 -7.37 -10.02 -4.27
CA GLY A 21 -7.02 -9.60 -5.62
C GLY A 21 -7.83 -8.43 -6.18
N THR A 22 -8.89 -7.95 -5.49
CA THR A 22 -9.63 -6.75 -5.90
C THR A 22 -8.73 -5.52 -5.82
N LYS A 23 -8.57 -4.81 -6.92
CA LYS A 23 -7.74 -3.60 -7.02
C LYS A 23 -8.57 -2.36 -6.74
N ILE A 24 -8.10 -1.51 -5.82
CA ILE A 24 -8.87 -0.39 -5.29
C ILE A 24 -7.98 0.86 -5.21
N LEU A 25 -8.55 2.01 -5.51
CA LEU A 25 -7.95 3.30 -5.22
C LEU A 25 -8.33 3.73 -3.80
N CYS A 26 -7.32 4.02 -2.99
CA CYS A 26 -7.47 4.35 -1.58
C CYS A 26 -6.85 5.71 -1.26
N ASN A 27 -7.34 6.33 -0.20
CA ASN A 27 -6.78 7.57 0.34
C ASN A 27 -6.19 7.31 1.73
N ILE A 28 -4.96 7.74 1.97
CA ILE A 28 -4.27 7.57 3.26
C ILE A 28 -4.91 8.49 4.30
N GLN A 29 -5.46 7.90 5.36
CA GLN A 29 -6.13 8.61 6.47
C GLN A 29 -5.21 8.82 7.67
N ALA A 30 -4.37 7.83 7.96
CA ALA A 30 -3.42 7.90 9.05
C ALA A 30 -2.18 7.05 8.74
N ILE A 31 -1.05 7.47 9.25
CA ILE A 31 0.24 6.81 9.12
C ILE A 31 0.68 6.40 10.52
N HIS A 32 0.93 5.11 10.70
CA HIS A 32 1.49 4.53 11.92
C HIS A 32 2.88 3.95 11.61
N PRO A 33 3.74 3.73 12.61
CA PRO A 33 5.11 3.24 12.37
C PRO A 33 5.17 1.95 11.55
N LEU A 34 4.20 1.04 11.70
CA LEU A 34 4.20 -0.28 11.06
C LEU A 34 3.07 -0.48 10.05
N ALA A 35 2.20 0.50 9.84
CA ALA A 35 1.07 0.34 8.92
C ALA A 35 0.47 1.69 8.49
N LEU A 36 -0.09 1.70 7.29
CA LEU A 36 -0.95 2.78 6.79
C LEU A 36 -2.41 2.41 7.03
N VAL A 37 -3.20 3.37 7.49
CA VAL A 37 -4.66 3.27 7.51
C VAL A 37 -5.20 4.03 6.32
N VAL A 38 -5.93 3.33 5.47
CA VAL A 38 -6.48 3.90 4.23
C VAL A 38 -7.99 3.84 4.21
N SER A 39 -8.59 4.87 3.63
CA SER A 39 -10.01 4.93 3.34
C SER A 39 -10.27 4.43 1.93
N MET A 40 -11.22 3.52 1.81
CA MET A 40 -11.78 3.05 0.54
C MET A 40 -13.13 3.72 0.28
N CYS A 41 -13.78 3.35 -0.82
CA CYS A 41 -15.16 3.77 -1.07
C CYS A 41 -16.12 3.32 0.06
N ASP A 42 -17.25 3.99 0.20
CA ASP A 42 -18.31 3.70 1.19
C ASP A 42 -17.83 3.71 2.66
N GLN A 43 -16.88 4.58 3.01
CA GLN A 43 -16.34 4.76 4.36
C GLN A 43 -15.71 3.50 4.97
N MET A 44 -15.33 2.54 4.12
CA MET A 44 -14.58 1.38 4.56
C MET A 44 -13.12 1.76 4.83
N LEU A 45 -12.55 1.15 5.88
CA LEU A 45 -11.15 1.31 6.22
C LEU A 45 -10.38 0.03 5.92
N GLY A 46 -9.18 0.19 5.39
CA GLY A 46 -8.21 -0.87 5.19
C GLY A 46 -6.89 -0.56 5.87
N HIS A 47 -6.07 -1.57 6.04
CA HIS A 47 -4.72 -1.47 6.60
C HIS A 47 -3.71 -2.03 5.60
N ILE A 48 -2.62 -1.31 5.41
CA ILE A 48 -1.48 -1.74 4.61
C ILE A 48 -0.30 -1.87 5.58
N PRO A 49 0.12 -3.09 5.94
CA PRO A 49 1.32 -3.29 6.75
C PRO A 49 2.55 -2.75 6.01
N VAL A 50 3.58 -2.35 6.75
CA VAL A 50 4.85 -1.88 6.17
C VAL A 50 5.48 -2.92 5.24
N THR A 51 5.35 -4.20 5.57
CA THR A 51 5.82 -5.34 4.77
C THR A 51 5.02 -5.59 3.49
N SER A 52 3.85 -4.97 3.34
CA SER A 52 2.99 -5.07 2.15
C SER A 52 2.99 -3.77 1.32
N VAL A 53 3.93 -2.86 1.58
CA VAL A 53 4.12 -1.63 0.80
C VAL A 53 4.90 -1.93 -0.47
N SER A 54 6.14 -2.40 -0.32
CA SER A 54 6.99 -2.87 -1.41
C SER A 54 8.06 -3.83 -0.89
N GLU A 55 8.49 -4.75 -1.76
CA GLU A 55 9.57 -5.69 -1.48
C GLU A 55 10.87 -4.93 -1.12
N LYS A 56 11.18 -3.88 -1.89
CA LYS A 56 12.38 -3.06 -1.67
C LYS A 56 12.41 -2.34 -0.32
N LEU A 57 11.25 -1.84 0.14
CA LEU A 57 11.15 -1.24 1.47
C LEU A 57 11.36 -2.30 2.56
N THR A 58 10.78 -3.48 2.40
CA THR A 58 10.92 -4.59 3.34
C THR A 58 12.38 -5.06 3.42
N GLU A 59 13.07 -5.17 2.29
CA GLU A 59 14.49 -5.51 2.22
C GLU A 59 15.37 -4.49 2.96
N ARG A 60 15.13 -3.18 2.75
CA ARG A 60 15.85 -2.11 3.46
C ARG A 60 15.62 -2.15 4.98
N LEU A 61 14.37 -2.41 5.40
CA LEU A 61 14.05 -2.54 6.83
C LEU A 61 14.73 -3.76 7.46
N GLN A 62 14.80 -4.88 6.72
CA GLN A 62 15.52 -6.07 7.19
C GLN A 62 17.01 -5.82 7.32
N ASN A 63 17.62 -5.22 6.30
CA ASN A 63 19.05 -4.89 6.33
C ASN A 63 19.40 -3.94 7.50
N ALA A 64 18.54 -2.95 7.79
CA ALA A 64 18.74 -2.06 8.92
C ALA A 64 18.63 -2.78 10.28
N LEU A 65 17.74 -3.77 10.41
CA LEU A 65 17.62 -4.58 11.62
C LEU A 65 18.82 -5.51 11.80
N ASP A 66 19.34 -6.11 10.72
CA ASP A 66 20.50 -7.01 10.76
C ASP A 66 21.79 -6.23 11.11
N GLN A 67 21.90 -4.97 10.69
CA GLN A 67 23.03 -4.10 11.06
C GLN A 67 23.04 -3.74 12.55
N ASP A 68 21.88 -3.44 13.15
CA ASP A 68 21.79 -3.12 14.58
C ASP A 68 22.27 -4.29 15.48
N ASP A 69 22.23 -5.55 14.99
CA ASP A 69 22.67 -6.73 15.74
C ASP A 69 24.19 -6.99 15.60
N GLU A 70 24.89 -6.38 14.62
CA GLU A 70 26.33 -6.59 14.34
C GLU A 70 27.24 -5.47 14.89
N ASP A 71 26.70 -4.34 15.34
CA ASP A 71 27.44 -3.14 15.75
C ASP A 71 28.07 -3.23 17.17
N ASP A 72 28.78 -4.34 17.49
CA ASP A 72 29.71 -4.35 18.61
C ASP A 72 31.21 -4.31 18.18
N GLU A 73 31.56 -4.40 16.90
CA GLU A 73 32.97 -4.30 16.45
C GLU A 73 33.07 -3.85 14.96
N GLU A 74 33.64 -2.70 14.77
CA GLU A 74 34.32 -2.13 13.58
C GLU A 74 33.68 -0.90 12.95
N GLU A 75 34.25 0.26 13.34
CA GLU A 75 34.25 1.52 12.60
C GLU A 75 35.00 1.33 11.26
N ASP A 76 34.51 2.08 10.25
CA ASP A 76 35.18 2.40 8.98
C ASP A 76 34.73 1.60 7.74
N GLU A 77 33.64 2.09 7.13
CA GLU A 77 33.63 2.42 5.69
C GLU A 77 32.45 3.37 5.43
N GLU A 78 32.75 4.66 5.24
CA GLU A 78 31.82 5.71 4.84
C GLU A 78 31.33 5.44 3.41
N ASP A 79 30.27 4.65 3.26
CA ASP A 79 29.46 4.65 2.04
C ASP A 79 28.62 5.93 2.03
N GLU A 80 28.95 6.87 1.15
CA GLU A 80 28.32 8.20 0.99
C GLU A 80 26.80 8.13 0.65
N ASP A 81 26.20 6.95 0.58
CA ASP A 81 24.76 6.72 0.36
C ASP A 81 23.96 6.51 1.65
N GLU A 82 24.59 6.55 2.84
CA GLU A 82 23.98 6.31 4.16
C GLU A 82 23.40 7.55 4.86
N GLU A 83 23.07 8.63 4.15
CA GLU A 83 22.38 9.78 4.76
C GLU A 83 20.95 9.46 5.24
N ASP A 84 20.47 8.22 5.10
CA ASP A 84 19.11 7.85 5.44
C ASP A 84 19.08 6.59 6.33
N GLY A 85 18.87 6.80 7.61
CA GLY A 85 18.48 5.75 8.55
C GLY A 85 17.30 4.91 8.03
N PRO A 86 16.83 3.89 8.76
CA PRO A 86 15.75 3.03 8.30
C PRO A 86 14.55 3.89 7.87
N PRO A 87 14.02 3.69 6.64
CA PRO A 87 12.99 4.55 6.09
C PRO A 87 11.69 4.41 6.89
N GLU A 88 11.22 5.51 7.46
CA GLU A 88 9.95 5.54 8.16
C GLU A 88 8.78 5.82 7.19
N LEU A 89 7.62 5.23 7.45
CA LEU A 89 6.44 5.45 6.60
C LEU A 89 6.02 6.93 6.49
N PRO A 90 6.15 7.79 7.53
CA PRO A 90 5.87 9.22 7.42
C PRO A 90 6.80 9.99 6.46
N ASP A 91 8.01 9.48 6.21
CA ASP A 91 8.96 10.10 5.27
C ASP A 91 8.62 9.76 3.81
N ILE A 92 7.90 8.67 3.61
CA ILE A 92 7.53 8.14 2.29
C ILE A 92 6.14 8.60 1.87
N PHE A 93 5.20 8.67 2.81
CA PHE A 93 3.79 8.90 2.55
C PHE A 93 3.26 10.13 3.28
N SER A 94 2.20 10.73 2.71
CA SER A 94 1.49 11.84 3.33
C SER A 94 0.00 11.50 3.53
N VAL A 95 -0.57 11.99 4.62
CA VAL A 95 -2.03 11.90 4.85
C VAL A 95 -2.76 12.65 3.74
N GLY A 96 -3.80 12.03 3.19
CA GLY A 96 -4.55 12.56 2.05
C GLY A 96 -4.02 12.10 0.69
N GLN A 97 -2.88 11.43 0.63
CA GLN A 97 -2.32 10.88 -0.62
C GLN A 97 -3.21 9.74 -1.14
N TRP A 98 -3.40 9.70 -2.47
CA TRP A 98 -4.09 8.62 -3.15
C TRP A 98 -3.10 7.54 -3.58
N VAL A 99 -3.45 6.30 -3.27
CA VAL A 99 -2.64 5.13 -3.58
C VAL A 99 -3.50 4.03 -4.18
N ARG A 100 -2.92 3.22 -5.05
CA ARG A 100 -3.55 2.00 -5.55
C ARG A 100 -3.13 0.84 -4.68
N ALA A 101 -4.08 0.00 -4.31
CA ALA A 101 -3.84 -1.18 -3.50
C ALA A 101 -4.65 -2.37 -4.01
N SER A 102 -4.22 -3.57 -3.66
CA SER A 102 -4.94 -4.81 -3.89
C SER A 102 -5.39 -5.39 -2.56
N VAL A 103 -6.58 -5.97 -2.52
CA VAL A 103 -7.08 -6.66 -1.32
C VAL A 103 -6.29 -7.96 -1.15
N GLU A 104 -5.62 -8.11 -0.02
CA GLU A 104 -4.91 -9.32 0.36
C GLU A 104 -5.84 -10.27 1.13
N SER A 105 -6.49 -9.76 2.18
CA SER A 105 -7.43 -10.54 2.97
C SER A 105 -8.52 -9.68 3.61
N VAL A 106 -9.65 -10.32 3.89
CA VAL A 106 -10.76 -9.74 4.66
C VAL A 106 -11.05 -10.66 5.83
N THR A 107 -10.75 -10.21 7.05
CA THR A 107 -10.92 -10.99 8.26
C THR A 107 -12.03 -10.41 9.12
N SER A 108 -12.96 -11.25 9.54
CA SER A 108 -14.00 -10.88 10.55
C SER A 108 -13.45 -11.07 11.95
N ILE A 109 -13.35 -9.98 12.70
CA ILE A 109 -12.96 -10.03 14.11
C ILE A 109 -14.23 -9.88 14.92
N GLY A 110 -14.72 -10.99 15.46
CA GLY A 110 -15.84 -11.00 16.42
C GLY A 110 -15.39 -10.41 17.76
N SER A 111 -15.99 -9.30 18.18
CA SER A 111 -15.83 -8.80 19.54
C SER A 111 -17.16 -8.90 20.28
N LYS A 112 -17.19 -9.66 21.37
CA LYS A 112 -18.34 -9.68 22.28
C LYS A 112 -18.28 -8.41 23.13
N ARG A 113 -19.28 -7.56 23.00
CA ARG A 113 -19.49 -6.43 23.92
C ARG A 113 -20.71 -6.65 24.76
N GLN A 114 -20.54 -6.53 26.09
CA GLN A 114 -21.63 -6.59 27.06
C GLN A 114 -22.17 -5.16 27.22
N TRP A 115 -23.48 -5.01 26.98
CA TRP A 115 -24.17 -3.74 27.15
C TRP A 115 -25.12 -3.83 28.35
N GLY A 116 -24.98 -2.86 29.27
CA GLY A 116 -25.85 -2.68 30.44
C GLY A 116 -25.36 -3.30 31.74
N MET A 117 -25.38 -2.52 32.78
CA MET A 117 -25.20 -2.94 34.21
C MET A 117 -26.60 -3.24 34.80
N GLY A 118 -27.20 -4.33 34.41
CA GLY A 118 -28.51 -4.69 34.95
C GLY A 118 -29.01 -6.05 34.49
N ARG A 119 -30.07 -6.50 35.10
CA ARG A 119 -30.70 -7.83 34.91
C ARG A 119 -31.22 -8.08 33.48
N GLU A 120 -31.23 -7.04 32.64
CA GLU A 120 -31.68 -7.06 31.22
C GLU A 120 -30.56 -6.72 30.22
N GLY A 121 -29.29 -6.81 30.64
CA GLY A 121 -28.15 -6.58 29.74
C GLY A 121 -28.07 -7.69 28.68
N GLY A 122 -28.08 -7.32 27.42
CA GLY A 122 -27.90 -8.23 26.29
C GLY A 122 -26.45 -8.27 25.83
N GLU A 123 -25.96 -9.46 25.48
CA GLU A 123 -24.72 -9.61 24.70
C GLU A 123 -25.08 -9.45 23.23
N TYR A 124 -24.36 -8.60 22.51
CA TYR A 124 -24.41 -8.56 21.06
C TYR A 124 -23.01 -8.75 20.48
N GLU A 125 -22.90 -9.60 19.50
CA GLU A 125 -21.67 -9.75 18.73
C GLU A 125 -21.62 -8.65 17.69
N ARG A 126 -20.62 -7.79 17.78
CA ARG A 126 -20.30 -6.83 16.73
C ARG A 126 -19.13 -7.41 15.94
N GLU A 127 -19.42 -7.88 14.74
CA GLU A 127 -18.38 -8.24 13.81
C GLU A 127 -17.73 -6.96 13.29
N SER A 128 -16.48 -6.70 13.69
CA SER A 128 -15.65 -5.72 13.01
C SER A 128 -14.85 -6.44 11.92
N GLN A 129 -14.91 -5.93 10.71
CA GLN A 129 -14.16 -6.51 9.60
C GLN A 129 -12.86 -5.73 9.42
N ARG A 130 -11.75 -6.46 9.31
CA ARG A 130 -10.43 -5.91 9.02
C ARG A 130 -10.05 -6.29 7.60
N VAL A 131 -9.78 -5.29 6.78
CA VAL A 131 -9.29 -5.47 5.42
C VAL A 131 -7.79 -5.22 5.41
N GLN A 132 -7.03 -6.21 4.99
CA GLN A 132 -5.61 -6.08 4.74
C GLN A 132 -5.39 -5.89 3.25
N LEU A 133 -4.56 -4.92 2.93
CA LEU A 133 -4.24 -4.49 1.57
C LEU A 133 -2.74 -4.55 1.33
N THR A 134 -2.36 -4.70 0.08
CA THR A 134 -0.97 -4.59 -0.38
C THR A 134 -0.86 -3.51 -1.45
N MET A 135 0.26 -2.79 -1.46
CA MET A 135 0.63 -1.81 -2.49
C MET A 135 1.72 -2.32 -3.41
N GLU A 136 2.19 -3.55 -3.20
CA GLU A 136 3.25 -4.16 -4.00
C GLU A 136 2.94 -4.07 -5.50
N PRO A 137 3.80 -3.40 -6.32
CA PRO A 137 3.52 -3.17 -7.73
C PRO A 137 3.28 -4.45 -8.52
N ARG A 138 4.00 -5.53 -8.24
CA ARG A 138 3.82 -6.84 -8.89
C ARG A 138 2.41 -7.39 -8.70
N ILE A 139 1.79 -7.15 -7.54
CA ILE A 139 0.44 -7.59 -7.22
C ILE A 139 -0.60 -6.60 -7.76
N VAL A 140 -0.35 -5.29 -7.57
CA VAL A 140 -1.29 -4.24 -8.00
C VAL A 140 -1.39 -4.16 -9.52
N ASN A 141 -0.27 -4.33 -10.24
CA ASN A 141 -0.20 -4.29 -11.70
C ASN A 141 -0.36 -5.67 -12.35
N GLU A 142 -0.67 -6.71 -11.58
CA GLU A 142 -0.87 -8.06 -12.10
C GLU A 142 -1.83 -8.07 -13.31
N GLY A 143 -1.41 -8.75 -14.39
CA GLY A 143 -2.15 -8.86 -15.64
C GLY A 143 -1.84 -7.75 -16.66
N ILE A 144 -1.06 -6.73 -16.32
CA ILE A 144 -0.54 -5.74 -17.28
C ILE A 144 0.68 -6.33 -17.98
N ARG A 145 0.77 -6.13 -19.30
CA ARG A 145 1.92 -6.56 -20.11
C ARG A 145 2.71 -5.34 -20.56
N ALA A 146 3.99 -5.54 -20.87
CA ALA A 146 4.85 -4.48 -21.42
C ALA A 146 4.25 -3.85 -22.69
N ASP A 147 3.61 -4.64 -23.54
CA ASP A 147 2.97 -4.18 -24.78
C ASP A 147 1.73 -3.31 -24.54
N ASP A 148 1.13 -3.38 -23.35
CA ASP A 148 -0.05 -2.59 -22.96
C ASP A 148 0.35 -1.19 -22.47
N LEU A 149 1.64 -0.96 -22.19
CA LEU A 149 2.15 0.31 -21.71
C LEU A 149 2.16 1.33 -22.87
N SER A 150 1.25 2.29 -22.78
CA SER A 150 1.12 3.37 -23.76
C SER A 150 1.17 4.71 -23.04
N GLU A 151 1.49 5.78 -23.78
CA GLU A 151 1.49 7.14 -23.26
C GLU A 151 0.15 7.46 -22.57
N GLY A 152 0.24 7.96 -21.34
CA GLY A 152 -0.91 8.28 -20.51
C GLY A 152 -1.37 7.13 -19.59
N TYR A 153 -0.77 5.95 -19.68
CA TYR A 153 -1.13 4.83 -18.82
C TYR A 153 -0.63 5.07 -17.38
N LEU A 154 -1.52 4.91 -16.39
CA LEU A 154 -1.21 5.06 -14.98
C LEU A 154 -0.98 3.71 -14.32
N LEU A 155 0.16 3.54 -13.64
CA LEU A 155 0.49 2.33 -12.89
C LEU A 155 1.21 2.67 -11.58
N SER A 156 1.25 1.70 -10.67
CA SER A 156 2.04 1.79 -9.45
C SER A 156 3.47 1.36 -9.75
N ALA A 157 4.44 2.04 -9.16
CA ALA A 157 5.85 1.71 -9.31
C ALA A 157 6.59 1.90 -7.99
N THR A 158 7.62 1.10 -7.74
CA THR A 158 8.51 1.26 -6.58
C THR A 158 9.82 1.91 -7.01
N VAL A 159 10.30 2.86 -6.22
CA VAL A 159 11.63 3.45 -6.40
C VAL A 159 12.69 2.40 -6.04
N GLN A 160 13.48 1.97 -7.04
CA GLN A 160 14.51 0.94 -6.90
C GLN A 160 15.84 1.53 -6.43
N SER A 161 16.32 2.54 -7.15
CA SER A 161 17.62 3.14 -6.92
C SER A 161 17.62 4.62 -7.33
N ARG A 162 18.57 5.36 -6.75
CA ARG A 162 18.90 6.72 -7.17
C ARG A 162 19.98 6.65 -8.24
N GLU A 163 19.77 7.40 -9.30
CA GLU A 163 20.73 7.53 -10.41
C GLU A 163 21.17 9.00 -10.56
N ASP A 164 22.21 9.26 -11.34
CA ASP A 164 22.78 10.61 -11.52
C ASP A 164 21.75 11.68 -11.96
N TYR A 165 20.73 11.27 -12.72
CA TYR A 165 19.76 12.19 -13.31
C TYR A 165 18.30 11.91 -12.92
N GLY A 166 18.07 11.04 -11.95
CA GLY A 166 16.72 10.67 -11.54
C GLY A 166 16.68 9.37 -10.74
N TYR A 167 15.61 8.61 -10.92
CA TYR A 167 15.38 7.38 -10.19
C TYR A 167 14.96 6.26 -11.13
N SER A 168 15.51 5.07 -10.89
CA SER A 168 15.07 3.82 -11.50
C SER A 168 13.86 3.30 -10.75
N LEU A 169 12.88 2.78 -11.50
CA LEU A 169 11.61 2.29 -10.96
C LEU A 169 11.37 0.82 -11.35
N ASP A 170 10.91 0.04 -10.39
CA ASP A 170 10.28 -1.26 -10.66
C ASP A 170 8.79 -1.05 -10.90
N LEU A 171 8.33 -1.43 -12.08
CA LEU A 171 6.93 -1.34 -12.49
C LEU A 171 6.11 -2.58 -12.10
N GLY A 172 6.77 -3.64 -11.63
CA GLY A 172 6.13 -4.91 -11.28
C GLY A 172 5.42 -5.61 -12.44
N VAL A 173 5.73 -5.24 -13.69
CA VAL A 173 5.12 -5.83 -14.89
C VAL A 173 5.92 -7.05 -15.36
N SER A 174 7.24 -6.91 -15.46
CA SER A 174 8.20 -7.98 -15.69
C SER A 174 9.59 -7.52 -15.26
N ASP A 175 10.49 -8.47 -14.98
CA ASP A 175 11.85 -8.18 -14.49
C ASP A 175 12.71 -7.43 -15.53
N ASP A 176 12.33 -7.43 -16.81
CA ASP A 176 13.04 -6.74 -17.89
C ASP A 176 12.53 -5.31 -18.13
N VAL A 177 11.41 -4.91 -17.50
CA VAL A 177 10.78 -3.61 -17.75
C VAL A 177 10.94 -2.70 -16.54
N HIS A 178 11.83 -1.74 -16.68
CA HIS A 178 12.08 -0.71 -15.67
C HIS A 178 11.59 0.65 -16.15
N GLY A 179 11.12 1.46 -15.22
CA GLY A 179 10.80 2.87 -15.46
C GLY A 179 11.97 3.77 -15.07
N PHE A 180 11.98 5.00 -15.59
CA PHE A 180 12.91 6.03 -15.17
C PHE A 180 12.18 7.36 -14.99
N ILE A 181 12.37 8.01 -13.83
CA ILE A 181 11.83 9.36 -13.59
C ILE A 181 12.98 10.35 -13.54
N PRO A 182 13.09 11.27 -14.53
CA PRO A 182 14.06 12.35 -14.50
C PRO A 182 13.55 13.45 -13.54
N THR A 183 13.89 13.37 -12.27
CA THR A 183 13.50 14.38 -11.27
C THR A 183 14.70 14.79 -10.41
N LYS A 184 14.63 16.04 -9.92
CA LYS A 184 15.56 16.56 -8.90
C LYS A 184 14.94 16.51 -7.50
N GLU A 185 13.68 16.16 -7.39
CA GLU A 185 13.03 15.96 -6.10
C GLU A 185 13.61 14.73 -5.42
N ILE A 186 13.75 14.80 -4.10
CA ILE A 186 14.27 13.69 -3.32
C ILE A 186 13.15 12.68 -3.13
N LEU A 187 13.32 11.50 -3.73
CA LEU A 187 12.44 10.35 -3.54
C LEU A 187 13.17 9.31 -2.66
N ARG A 188 12.45 8.67 -1.77
CA ARG A 188 13.00 7.61 -0.93
C ARG A 188 12.98 6.27 -1.69
N VAL A 189 14.08 5.54 -1.65
CA VAL A 189 14.15 4.18 -2.20
C VAL A 189 13.19 3.28 -1.43
N GLY A 190 12.40 2.47 -2.13
CA GLY A 190 11.31 1.66 -1.56
C GLY A 190 9.95 2.37 -1.53
N ALA A 191 9.88 3.67 -1.84
CA ALA A 191 8.61 4.39 -1.95
C ALA A 191 7.78 3.88 -3.14
N VAL A 192 6.47 3.76 -2.94
CA VAL A 192 5.52 3.40 -4.00
C VAL A 192 4.85 4.66 -4.52
N LEU A 193 4.95 4.86 -5.82
CA LEU A 193 4.44 6.03 -6.54
C LEU A 193 3.37 5.60 -7.55
N LEU A 194 2.45 6.52 -7.83
CA LEU A 194 1.56 6.40 -8.98
C LEU A 194 2.21 7.18 -10.13
N VAL A 195 2.62 6.47 -11.16
CA VAL A 195 3.35 7.04 -12.30
C VAL A 195 2.55 6.95 -13.58
N GLN A 196 2.79 7.90 -14.47
CA GLN A 196 2.20 7.93 -15.81
C GLN A 196 3.32 7.67 -16.82
N VAL A 197 3.06 6.71 -17.72
CA VAL A 197 3.95 6.41 -18.85
C VAL A 197 3.89 7.51 -19.89
#